data_37b8132a90a3c6352a2b6b83c8bb1f09
#
_entry.id   37b8132a90a3c6352a2b6b83c8bb1f09
#
_cell.length_a   1.000
_cell.length_b   1.000
_cell.length_c   1.000
_cell.angle_alpha   90.00
_cell.angle_beta   90.00
_cell.angle_gamma   90.00
#
_symmetry.space_group_name_H-M   'P 1'
#
loop_
_entity.id
_entity.type
_entity.pdbx_description
1 polymer ?
#
loop_
_entity_poly.entity_id
_entity_poly.type
_entity_poly.pdbx_seq_one_letter_code
_entity_poly.pdbx_strand_id
1 'polypeptide(L)'
;MTIKPLRKAVFPVAGLGTRLLPATKTMPKEMLTVIDRPLIQYAVDEAREAGIEQLIFVTGRGKSSLVDYFDISFELESTMREKGKSLEVLELSRADFGELISVRQQQPLGLGHAVWCARHVVGDEPFAVLLPDDLMAGTPGALKQMVDAYNRVGGNIVCAEEVAAEKTASYGIVTPGASDGNLTEVRGLVEKPKPEVAPSRLGVIGRYILQPEVMEVLGAQEKGAGGEIQ
;
A
#
# COMPACT_ATOMS: atom_id res chain seq x y z
N MET A 1 -24.06 13.51 -0.70
CA MET A 1 -22.68 13.99 -1.00
C MET A 1 -22.20 13.28 -2.24
N THR A 2 -21.53 13.98 -3.14
CA THR A 2 -20.95 13.32 -4.33
C THR A 2 -19.66 12.62 -3.92
N ILE A 3 -19.53 11.33 -4.19
CA ILE A 3 -18.32 10.56 -3.93
C ILE A 3 -17.24 11.05 -4.90
N LYS A 4 -16.10 11.54 -4.38
CA LYS A 4 -14.96 11.93 -5.21
C LYS A 4 -14.29 10.68 -5.78
N PRO A 5 -13.81 10.68 -7.04
CA PRO A 5 -13.12 9.52 -7.62
C PRO A 5 -11.81 9.23 -6.90
N LEU A 6 -11.46 7.97 -6.79
CA LEU A 6 -10.19 7.51 -6.24
C LEU A 6 -9.15 7.46 -7.36
N ARG A 7 -8.15 8.34 -7.32
CA ARG A 7 -7.12 8.46 -8.36
C ARG A 7 -5.69 8.29 -7.86
N LYS A 8 -5.48 8.34 -6.54
CA LYS A 8 -4.16 8.35 -5.93
C LYS A 8 -3.96 7.13 -5.04
N ALA A 9 -2.75 6.56 -5.09
CA ALA A 9 -2.35 5.49 -4.19
C ALA A 9 -0.99 5.80 -3.53
N VAL A 10 -0.93 5.64 -2.22
CA VAL A 10 0.27 5.81 -1.41
C VAL A 10 0.87 4.44 -1.11
N PHE A 11 2.15 4.29 -1.37
CA PHE A 11 2.94 3.09 -1.11
C PHE A 11 3.99 3.38 -0.04
N PRO A 12 3.77 2.99 1.22
CA PRO A 12 4.74 3.13 2.29
C PRO A 12 5.88 2.13 2.13
N VAL A 13 6.98 2.55 1.51
CA VAL A 13 8.15 1.70 1.18
C VAL A 13 9.44 2.15 1.87
N ALA A 14 9.34 2.94 2.94
CA ALA A 14 10.50 3.44 3.69
C ALA A 14 11.05 2.45 4.73
N GLY A 15 10.34 1.35 5.02
CA GLY A 15 10.68 0.39 6.06
C GLY A 15 12.03 -0.31 5.85
N LEU A 16 12.74 -0.62 6.93
CA LEU A 16 14.09 -1.20 6.90
C LEU A 16 14.14 -2.69 6.52
N GLY A 17 13.01 -3.40 6.56
CA GLY A 17 12.95 -4.82 6.18
C GLY A 17 13.72 -5.77 7.08
N THR A 18 13.89 -5.45 8.36
CA THR A 18 14.74 -6.21 9.30
C THR A 18 14.35 -7.68 9.47
N ARG A 19 13.08 -8.02 9.26
CA ARG A 19 12.58 -9.41 9.33
C ARG A 19 13.13 -10.31 8.22
N LEU A 20 13.61 -9.73 7.12
CA LEU A 20 14.10 -10.43 5.94
C LEU A 20 15.63 -10.35 5.76
N LEU A 21 16.35 -9.99 6.83
CA LEU A 21 17.81 -10.05 6.84
C LEU A 21 18.27 -11.52 6.68
N PRO A 22 19.40 -11.77 5.97
CA PRO A 22 20.33 -10.79 5.42
C PRO A 22 19.98 -10.24 4.04
N ALA A 23 18.94 -10.74 3.35
CA ALA A 23 18.59 -10.35 1.98
C ALA A 23 18.35 -8.83 1.85
N THR A 24 17.70 -8.22 2.84
CA THR A 24 17.35 -6.80 2.84
C THR A 24 18.47 -5.87 3.33
N LYS A 25 19.68 -6.39 3.57
CA LYS A 25 20.83 -5.57 3.97
C LYS A 25 21.20 -4.51 2.93
N THR A 26 21.08 -4.86 1.66
CA THR A 26 21.49 -4.01 0.52
C THR A 26 20.35 -3.75 -0.48
N MET A 27 19.23 -4.45 -0.34
CA MET A 27 18.09 -4.37 -1.25
C MET A 27 16.80 -4.11 -0.47
N PRO A 28 15.94 -3.18 -0.92
CA PRO A 28 14.61 -3.00 -0.36
C PRO A 28 13.81 -4.32 -0.38
N LYS A 29 13.07 -4.60 0.70
CA LYS A 29 12.22 -5.81 0.77
C LYS A 29 11.20 -5.86 -0.37
N GLU A 30 10.76 -4.71 -0.81
CA GLU A 30 9.78 -4.53 -1.88
C GLU A 30 10.34 -4.90 -3.26
N MET A 31 11.68 -4.97 -3.37
CA MET A 31 12.40 -5.44 -4.58
C MET A 31 12.70 -6.94 -4.56
N LEU A 32 12.32 -7.66 -3.50
CA LEU A 32 12.42 -9.13 -3.50
C LEU A 32 11.50 -9.69 -4.57
N THR A 33 12.07 -10.58 -5.40
CA THR A 33 11.36 -11.16 -6.53
C THR A 33 10.44 -12.30 -6.08
N VAL A 34 9.20 -12.26 -6.56
CA VAL A 34 8.25 -13.36 -6.47
C VAL A 34 7.95 -13.80 -7.89
N ILE A 35 8.28 -15.05 -8.23
CA ILE A 35 8.20 -15.64 -9.57
C ILE A 35 9.11 -14.89 -10.56
N ASP A 36 8.62 -13.83 -11.23
CA ASP A 36 9.28 -13.16 -12.36
C ASP A 36 9.48 -11.65 -12.16
N ARG A 37 8.90 -11.08 -11.10
CA ARG A 37 8.92 -9.62 -10.86
C ARG A 37 8.99 -9.27 -9.38
N PRO A 38 9.44 -8.06 -9.00
CA PRO A 38 9.53 -7.66 -7.60
C PRO A 38 8.14 -7.43 -6.98
N LEU A 39 8.04 -7.58 -5.65
CA LEU A 39 6.80 -7.39 -4.89
C LEU A 39 6.10 -6.07 -5.19
N ILE A 40 6.87 -4.98 -5.33
CA ILE A 40 6.31 -3.65 -5.63
C ILE A 40 5.52 -3.64 -6.95
N GLN A 41 5.94 -4.41 -7.96
CA GLN A 41 5.26 -4.47 -9.25
C GLN A 41 3.84 -5.03 -9.11
N TYR A 42 3.65 -6.08 -8.31
CA TYR A 42 2.31 -6.63 -8.08
C TYR A 42 1.36 -5.60 -7.46
N ALA A 43 1.86 -4.81 -6.50
CA ALA A 43 1.04 -3.77 -5.87
C ALA A 43 0.73 -2.61 -6.83
N VAL A 44 1.65 -2.27 -7.72
CA VAL A 44 1.44 -1.25 -8.77
C VAL A 44 0.45 -1.75 -9.83
N ASP A 45 0.60 -3.00 -10.28
CA ASP A 45 -0.34 -3.61 -11.25
C ASP A 45 -1.77 -3.65 -10.68
N GLU A 46 -1.92 -4.00 -9.40
CA GLU A 46 -3.20 -3.97 -8.70
C GLU A 46 -3.80 -2.55 -8.64
N ALA A 47 -2.97 -1.54 -8.37
CA ALA A 47 -3.41 -0.16 -8.34
C ALA A 47 -3.86 0.33 -9.73
N ARG A 48 -3.13 -0.02 -10.79
CA ARG A 48 -3.49 0.29 -12.18
C ARG A 48 -4.79 -0.40 -12.59
N GLU A 49 -4.98 -1.69 -12.25
CA GLU A 49 -6.24 -2.41 -12.48
C GLU A 49 -7.42 -1.70 -11.81
N ALA A 50 -7.21 -1.12 -10.64
CA ALA A 50 -8.23 -0.37 -9.92
C ALA A 50 -8.51 1.05 -10.47
N GLY A 51 -7.76 1.51 -11.47
CA GLY A 51 -7.92 2.83 -12.10
C GLY A 51 -7.17 3.96 -11.39
N ILE A 52 -6.13 3.64 -10.63
CA ILE A 52 -5.26 4.65 -10.02
C ILE A 52 -4.41 5.33 -11.08
N GLU A 53 -4.36 6.66 -11.05
CA GLU A 53 -3.63 7.51 -12.00
C GLU A 53 -2.29 8.00 -11.44
N GLN A 54 -2.14 8.10 -10.11
CA GLN A 54 -0.94 8.58 -9.46
C GLN A 54 -0.47 7.61 -8.37
N LEU A 55 0.78 7.18 -8.49
CA LEU A 55 1.50 6.30 -7.57
C LEU A 55 2.43 7.16 -6.70
N ILE A 56 2.19 7.21 -5.40
CA ILE A 56 2.95 8.03 -4.46
C ILE A 56 3.81 7.11 -3.59
N PHE A 57 5.10 7.00 -3.91
CA PHE A 57 6.03 6.19 -3.14
C PHE A 57 6.60 7.00 -1.97
N VAL A 58 6.32 6.55 -0.76
CA VAL A 58 6.93 7.12 0.45
C VAL A 58 8.19 6.33 0.76
N THR A 59 9.33 6.84 0.29
CA THR A 59 10.63 6.17 0.33
C THR A 59 11.48 6.60 1.53
N GLY A 60 12.53 5.84 1.82
CA GLY A 60 13.55 6.15 2.81
C GLY A 60 14.96 6.21 2.19
N ARG A 61 15.97 6.35 3.04
CA ARG A 61 17.37 6.25 2.63
C ARG A 61 17.67 4.84 2.09
N GLY A 62 18.40 4.73 0.98
CA GLY A 62 18.78 3.45 0.39
C GLY A 62 17.67 2.75 -0.39
N LYS A 63 16.62 3.48 -0.78
CA LYS A 63 15.47 2.95 -1.52
C LYS A 63 15.38 3.44 -2.98
N SER A 64 16.48 3.98 -3.56
CA SER A 64 16.50 4.49 -4.93
C SER A 64 16.08 3.44 -5.95
N SER A 65 16.52 2.20 -5.80
CA SER A 65 16.19 1.10 -6.72
C SER A 65 14.68 0.85 -6.90
N LEU A 66 13.83 1.29 -5.96
CA LEU A 66 12.38 1.25 -6.12
C LEU A 66 11.87 2.23 -7.16
N VAL A 67 12.44 3.42 -7.20
CA VAL A 67 12.09 4.45 -8.19
C VAL A 67 12.75 4.12 -9.53
N ASP A 68 14.04 3.79 -9.49
CA ASP A 68 14.83 3.42 -10.66
C ASP A 68 14.22 2.25 -11.45
N TYR A 69 13.51 1.34 -10.75
CA TYR A 69 12.84 0.20 -11.38
C TYR A 69 11.72 0.62 -12.35
N PHE A 70 11.04 1.73 -12.06
CA PHE A 70 9.96 2.25 -12.89
C PHE A 70 10.42 3.32 -13.89
N ASP A 71 11.67 3.74 -13.80
CA ASP A 71 12.28 4.69 -14.73
C ASP A 71 12.74 4.02 -16.03
N ILE A 72 12.96 4.84 -17.05
CA ILE A 72 13.56 4.41 -18.31
C ILE A 72 15.06 4.20 -18.11
N SER A 73 15.54 2.99 -18.30
CA SER A 73 16.97 2.69 -18.35
C SER A 73 17.51 2.87 -19.76
N PHE A 74 17.85 4.11 -20.13
CA PHE A 74 18.21 4.50 -21.48
C PHE A 74 19.36 3.66 -22.06
N GLU A 75 20.43 3.41 -21.29
CA GLU A 75 21.60 2.65 -21.74
C GLU A 75 21.24 1.17 -21.99
N LEU A 76 20.45 0.57 -21.10
CA LEU A 76 19.97 -0.82 -21.24
C LEU A 76 19.11 -0.95 -22.49
N GLU A 77 18.15 -0.06 -22.66
CA GLU A 77 17.23 -0.08 -23.79
C GLU A 77 17.95 0.14 -25.12
N SER A 78 18.88 1.10 -25.19
CA SER A 78 19.69 1.32 -26.37
C SER A 78 20.50 0.07 -26.74
N THR A 79 21.14 -0.56 -25.75
CA THR A 79 21.89 -1.79 -25.96
C THR A 79 20.98 -2.93 -26.43
N MET A 80 19.76 -3.04 -25.91
CA MET A 80 18.80 -4.06 -26.33
C MET A 80 18.36 -3.84 -27.78
N ARG A 81 18.05 -2.59 -28.16
CA ARG A 81 17.68 -2.22 -29.54
C ARG A 81 18.81 -2.54 -30.53
N GLU A 82 20.06 -2.15 -30.22
CA GLU A 82 21.23 -2.47 -31.04
C GLU A 82 21.44 -3.96 -31.26
N LYS A 83 21.09 -4.79 -30.26
CA LYS A 83 21.16 -6.25 -30.31
C LYS A 83 19.90 -6.92 -30.88
N GLY A 84 18.92 -6.15 -31.34
CA GLY A 84 17.65 -6.67 -31.89
C GLY A 84 16.79 -7.41 -30.85
N LYS A 85 16.94 -7.11 -29.56
CA LYS A 85 16.14 -7.68 -28.48
C LYS A 85 14.84 -6.91 -28.29
N SER A 86 13.76 -7.62 -27.96
CA SER A 86 12.48 -6.99 -27.59
C SER A 86 12.60 -6.19 -26.29
N LEU A 87 11.93 -5.04 -26.24
CA LEU A 87 11.81 -4.20 -25.04
C LEU A 87 10.52 -4.51 -24.24
N GLU A 88 9.68 -5.38 -24.75
CA GLU A 88 8.35 -5.67 -24.21
C GLU A 88 8.38 -6.04 -22.71
N VAL A 89 9.41 -6.77 -22.28
CA VAL A 89 9.61 -7.14 -20.87
C VAL A 89 9.90 -5.92 -19.98
N LEU A 90 10.45 -4.83 -20.51
CA LEU A 90 10.73 -3.60 -19.78
C LEU A 90 9.51 -2.67 -19.70
N GLU A 91 8.58 -2.79 -20.65
CA GLU A 91 7.37 -1.95 -20.69
C GLU A 91 6.46 -2.22 -19.48
N LEU A 92 6.47 -3.43 -18.94
CA LEU A 92 5.71 -3.80 -17.74
C LEU A 92 6.11 -2.99 -16.50
N SER A 93 7.36 -2.57 -16.41
CA SER A 93 7.89 -1.81 -15.26
C SER A 93 7.85 -0.29 -15.45
N ARG A 94 7.52 0.21 -16.65
CA ARG A 94 7.50 1.65 -16.89
C ARG A 94 6.34 2.34 -16.19
N ALA A 95 6.63 3.49 -15.59
CA ALA A 95 5.61 4.46 -15.19
C ALA A 95 5.50 5.53 -16.28
N ASP A 96 4.27 5.95 -16.60
CA ASP A 96 4.04 7.07 -17.48
C ASP A 96 4.50 8.38 -16.86
N PHE A 97 4.73 9.40 -17.68
CA PHE A 97 5.16 10.72 -17.20
C PHE A 97 4.14 11.29 -16.21
N GLY A 98 4.61 11.57 -14.97
CA GLY A 98 3.78 12.11 -13.90
C GLY A 98 2.95 11.07 -13.14
N GLU A 99 2.95 9.80 -13.56
CA GLU A 99 2.28 8.72 -12.83
C GLU A 99 2.94 8.44 -11.47
N LEU A 100 4.28 8.39 -11.43
CA LEU A 100 5.02 8.07 -10.22
C LEU A 100 5.61 9.33 -9.56
N ILE A 101 5.28 9.52 -8.28
CA ILE A 101 5.79 10.60 -7.45
C ILE A 101 6.48 10.00 -6.23
N SER A 102 7.70 10.46 -5.93
CA SER A 102 8.45 10.00 -4.75
C SER A 102 8.53 11.08 -3.69
N VAL A 103 8.13 10.75 -2.47
CA VAL A 103 8.31 11.58 -1.27
C VAL A 103 9.17 10.86 -0.25
N ARG A 104 9.73 11.59 0.72
CA ARG A 104 10.67 11.02 1.69
C ARG A 104 10.10 10.98 3.10
N GLN A 105 10.11 9.79 3.70
CA GLN A 105 10.05 9.64 5.15
C GLN A 105 11.48 9.72 5.70
N GLN A 106 11.83 10.82 6.35
CA GLN A 106 13.19 11.05 6.85
C GLN A 106 13.50 10.26 8.13
N GLN A 107 12.48 9.96 8.93
CA GLN A 107 12.58 9.19 10.18
C GLN A 107 11.56 8.06 10.17
N PRO A 108 11.94 6.83 10.59
CA PRO A 108 11.06 5.66 10.58
C PRO A 108 10.11 5.69 11.81
N LEU A 109 9.13 6.60 11.81
CA LEU A 109 8.19 6.81 12.92
C LEU A 109 6.91 5.97 12.82
N GLY A 110 6.84 5.04 11.88
CA GLY A 110 5.70 4.14 11.71
C GLY A 110 4.92 4.35 10.42
N LEU A 111 3.90 3.52 10.21
CA LEU A 111 3.08 3.50 9.00
C LEU A 111 2.26 4.79 8.84
N GLY A 112 1.59 5.23 9.89
CA GLY A 112 0.80 6.46 9.85
C GLY A 112 1.66 7.68 9.51
N HIS A 113 2.87 7.78 10.06
CA HIS A 113 3.81 8.83 9.69
C HIS A 113 4.24 8.73 8.22
N ALA A 114 4.44 7.53 7.68
CA ALA A 114 4.75 7.37 6.26
C ALA A 114 3.61 7.89 5.38
N VAL A 115 2.36 7.53 5.70
CA VAL A 115 1.17 8.04 5.00
C VAL A 115 1.09 9.56 5.11
N TRP A 116 1.30 10.12 6.29
CA TRP A 116 1.30 11.58 6.52
C TRP A 116 2.37 12.33 5.69
N CYS A 117 3.52 11.71 5.43
CA CYS A 117 4.54 12.30 4.55
C CYS A 117 4.02 12.59 3.14
N ALA A 118 2.99 11.88 2.67
CA ALA A 118 2.39 12.06 1.36
C ALA A 118 1.33 13.19 1.30
N ARG A 119 0.96 13.83 2.42
CA ARG A 119 -0.17 14.77 2.54
C ARG A 119 -0.21 15.87 1.50
N HIS A 120 0.94 16.46 1.14
CA HIS A 120 1.00 17.56 0.17
C HIS A 120 0.75 17.11 -1.28
N VAL A 121 1.00 15.83 -1.58
CA VAL A 121 0.72 15.23 -2.89
C VAL A 121 -0.71 14.70 -2.94
N VAL A 122 -1.17 14.11 -1.86
CA VAL A 122 -2.57 13.65 -1.73
C VAL A 122 -3.53 14.82 -1.81
N GLY A 123 -3.25 15.92 -1.09
CA GLY A 123 -4.13 17.09 -1.03
C GLY A 123 -5.48 16.75 -0.41
N ASP A 124 -6.55 17.36 -0.95
CA ASP A 124 -7.93 17.20 -0.50
C ASP A 124 -8.68 16.13 -1.35
N GLU A 125 -8.06 14.99 -1.59
CA GLU A 125 -8.63 13.90 -2.36
C GLU A 125 -8.62 12.59 -1.57
N PRO A 126 -9.59 11.68 -1.77
CA PRO A 126 -9.50 10.32 -1.27
C PRO A 126 -8.31 9.62 -1.92
N PHE A 127 -7.71 8.71 -1.19
CA PHE A 127 -6.54 7.98 -1.67
C PHE A 127 -6.52 6.55 -1.15
N ALA A 128 -5.88 5.66 -1.90
CA ALA A 128 -5.59 4.32 -1.44
C ALA A 128 -4.25 4.28 -0.69
N VAL A 129 -4.08 3.32 0.20
CA VAL A 129 -2.79 2.92 0.77
C VAL A 129 -2.60 1.44 0.50
N LEU A 130 -1.47 1.09 -0.12
CA LEU A 130 -1.11 -0.30 -0.41
C LEU A 130 0.22 -0.62 0.27
N LEU A 131 0.22 -1.69 1.07
CA LEU A 131 1.46 -2.25 1.63
C LEU A 131 1.97 -3.33 0.66
N PRO A 132 3.10 -3.11 -0.05
CA PRO A 132 3.54 -4.03 -1.10
C PRO A 132 4.00 -5.40 -0.60
N ASP A 133 4.31 -5.53 0.69
CA ASP A 133 4.69 -6.81 1.29
C ASP A 133 3.48 -7.72 1.63
N ASP A 134 2.27 -7.20 1.55
CA ASP A 134 1.04 -7.99 1.56
C ASP A 134 0.64 -8.30 0.10
N LEU A 135 1.06 -9.45 -0.41
CA LEU A 135 0.74 -9.89 -1.77
C LEU A 135 -0.70 -10.41 -1.82
N MET A 136 -1.55 -9.71 -2.59
CA MET A 136 -2.92 -10.11 -2.81
C MET A 136 -3.04 -10.99 -4.05
N ALA A 137 -3.76 -12.11 -3.92
CA ALA A 137 -4.09 -12.99 -5.03
C ALA A 137 -5.59 -12.94 -5.30
N GLY A 138 -5.98 -12.87 -6.56
CA GLY A 138 -7.39 -12.85 -6.95
C GLY A 138 -7.63 -12.03 -8.21
N THR A 139 -8.78 -12.30 -8.85
CA THR A 139 -9.26 -11.54 -10.02
C THR A 139 -10.77 -11.32 -9.85
N PRO A 140 -11.24 -10.06 -9.81
CA PRO A 140 -10.46 -8.82 -9.83
C PRO A 140 -9.61 -8.65 -8.56
N GLY A 141 -8.55 -7.83 -8.65
CA GLY A 141 -7.64 -7.52 -7.55
C GLY A 141 -8.36 -6.90 -6.33
N ALA A 142 -7.75 -6.99 -5.15
CA ALA A 142 -8.37 -6.54 -3.90
C ALA A 142 -8.74 -5.04 -3.95
N LEU A 143 -7.82 -4.18 -4.43
CA LEU A 143 -8.11 -2.75 -4.52
C LEU A 143 -9.26 -2.45 -5.50
N LYS A 144 -9.37 -3.17 -6.62
CA LYS A 144 -10.49 -3.01 -7.56
C LYS A 144 -11.83 -3.31 -6.89
N GLN A 145 -11.91 -4.39 -6.11
CA GLN A 145 -13.10 -4.73 -5.32
C GLN A 145 -13.43 -3.63 -4.30
N MET A 146 -12.42 -3.08 -3.63
CA MET A 146 -12.58 -1.98 -2.68
C MET A 146 -13.06 -0.70 -3.35
N VAL A 147 -12.55 -0.36 -4.56
CA VAL A 147 -13.01 0.80 -5.35
C VAL A 147 -14.47 0.64 -5.73
N ASP A 148 -14.89 -0.55 -6.15
CA ASP A 148 -16.29 -0.83 -6.48
C ASP A 148 -17.21 -0.68 -5.25
N ALA A 149 -16.73 -1.10 -4.09
CA ALA A 149 -17.42 -0.87 -2.81
C ALA A 149 -17.45 0.62 -2.44
N TYR A 150 -16.31 1.32 -2.54
CA TYR A 150 -16.18 2.74 -2.28
C TYR A 150 -17.14 3.58 -3.12
N ASN A 151 -17.26 3.28 -4.40
CA ASN A 151 -18.18 3.98 -5.31
C ASN A 151 -19.66 3.81 -4.93
N ARG A 152 -20.00 2.80 -4.12
CA ARG A 152 -21.38 2.57 -3.61
C ARG A 152 -21.63 3.28 -2.29
N VAL A 153 -20.66 3.21 -1.35
CA VAL A 153 -20.90 3.62 0.04
C VAL A 153 -20.09 4.86 0.46
N GLY A 154 -19.01 5.18 -0.23
CA GLY A 154 -18.09 6.27 0.16
C GLY A 154 -17.33 5.98 1.45
N GLY A 155 -16.74 7.02 2.04
CA GLY A 155 -16.07 6.97 3.34
C GLY A 155 -14.71 6.25 3.32
N ASN A 156 -14.27 5.82 4.50
CA ASN A 156 -13.06 5.01 4.65
C ASN A 156 -13.37 3.52 4.48
N ILE A 157 -12.52 2.79 3.77
CA ILE A 157 -12.65 1.33 3.60
C ILE A 157 -11.32 0.68 3.96
N VAL A 158 -11.38 -0.41 4.70
CA VAL A 158 -10.23 -1.26 5.00
C VAL A 158 -10.48 -2.66 4.44
N CYS A 159 -9.44 -3.27 3.88
CA CYS A 159 -9.48 -4.67 3.50
C CYS A 159 -9.25 -5.53 4.73
N ALA A 160 -10.08 -6.54 4.93
CA ALA A 160 -9.95 -7.47 6.04
C ALA A 160 -10.11 -8.92 5.56
N GLU A 161 -9.40 -9.82 6.23
CA GLU A 161 -9.44 -11.25 6.00
C GLU A 161 -9.75 -11.97 7.30
N GLU A 162 -10.44 -13.10 7.22
CA GLU A 162 -10.65 -13.96 8.39
C GLU A 162 -9.36 -14.70 8.73
N VAL A 163 -8.74 -14.32 9.84
CA VAL A 163 -7.48 -14.92 10.32
C VAL A 163 -7.74 -16.00 11.37
N ALA A 164 -6.79 -16.92 11.53
CA ALA A 164 -6.83 -17.90 12.60
C ALA A 164 -6.79 -17.20 13.97
N ALA A 165 -7.52 -17.74 14.96
CA ALA A 165 -7.67 -17.10 16.27
C ALA A 165 -6.32 -16.77 16.94
N GLU A 166 -5.35 -17.66 16.85
CA GLU A 166 -3.99 -17.47 17.38
C GLU A 166 -3.19 -16.38 16.69
N LYS A 167 -3.62 -15.95 15.49
CA LYS A 167 -2.97 -14.88 14.72
C LYS A 167 -3.52 -13.48 14.99
N THR A 168 -4.60 -13.35 15.76
CA THR A 168 -5.19 -12.02 16.04
C THR A 168 -4.20 -11.05 16.68
N ALA A 169 -3.24 -11.55 17.47
CA ALA A 169 -2.17 -10.77 18.06
C ALA A 169 -1.15 -10.20 17.05
N SER A 170 -1.30 -10.49 15.75
CA SER A 170 -0.43 -9.97 14.69
C SER A 170 -1.08 -8.89 13.84
N TYR A 171 -2.41 -8.68 13.97
CA TYR A 171 -3.22 -7.80 13.12
C TYR A 171 -4.01 -6.77 13.93
N GLY A 172 -4.35 -5.67 13.30
CA GLY A 172 -5.48 -4.86 13.76
C GLY A 172 -6.79 -5.63 13.52
N ILE A 173 -7.60 -5.83 14.54
CA ILE A 173 -8.83 -6.62 14.44
C ILE A 173 -10.05 -5.71 14.41
N VAL A 174 -10.92 -5.95 13.44
CA VAL A 174 -12.17 -5.20 13.25
C VAL A 174 -13.18 -5.60 14.31
N THR A 175 -13.84 -4.60 14.92
CA THR A 175 -15.09 -4.79 15.65
C THR A 175 -16.23 -4.62 14.65
N PRO A 176 -16.88 -5.73 14.19
CA PRO A 176 -17.85 -5.67 13.12
C PRO A 176 -19.20 -5.14 13.58
N GLY A 177 -19.90 -4.46 12.67
CA GLY A 177 -21.32 -4.10 12.78
C GLY A 177 -22.18 -4.92 11.82
N ALA A 178 -23.10 -4.24 11.14
CA ALA A 178 -23.95 -4.86 10.12
C ALA A 178 -23.14 -5.28 8.90
N SER A 179 -23.53 -6.38 8.26
CA SER A 179 -22.89 -6.88 7.04
C SER A 179 -23.89 -6.97 5.89
N ASP A 180 -23.43 -6.63 4.69
CA ASP A 180 -24.14 -6.77 3.42
C ASP A 180 -23.20 -7.35 2.37
N GLY A 181 -23.33 -8.63 2.10
CA GLY A 181 -22.43 -9.37 1.22
C GLY A 181 -20.99 -9.36 1.76
N ASN A 182 -20.08 -8.77 0.98
CA ASN A 182 -18.65 -8.62 1.33
C ASN A 182 -18.33 -7.29 2.04
N LEU A 183 -19.34 -6.47 2.34
CA LEU A 183 -19.21 -5.24 3.11
C LEU A 183 -19.64 -5.45 4.54
N THR A 184 -18.81 -5.02 5.47
CA THR A 184 -19.10 -5.05 6.92
C THR A 184 -18.82 -3.67 7.51
N GLU A 185 -19.80 -3.15 8.25
CA GLU A 185 -19.61 -1.93 9.03
C GLU A 185 -18.48 -2.12 10.05
N VAL A 186 -17.54 -1.17 10.09
CA VAL A 186 -16.47 -1.15 11.09
C VAL A 186 -16.89 -0.24 12.24
N ARG A 187 -17.19 -0.80 13.42
CA ARG A 187 -17.52 -0.06 14.65
C ARG A 187 -16.31 0.31 15.47
N GLY A 188 -15.18 -0.36 15.24
CA GLY A 188 -13.93 -0.09 15.91
C GLY A 188 -12.82 -0.98 15.40
N LEU A 189 -11.60 -0.66 15.81
CA LEU A 189 -10.39 -1.43 15.52
C LEU A 189 -9.61 -1.61 16.82
N VAL A 190 -9.13 -2.82 17.05
CA VAL A 190 -8.27 -3.15 18.21
C VAL A 190 -6.94 -3.64 17.68
N GLU A 191 -5.87 -2.92 18.01
CA GLU A 191 -4.52 -3.26 17.55
C GLU A 191 -3.98 -4.46 18.32
N LYS A 192 -3.66 -5.52 17.59
CA LYS A 192 -3.00 -6.75 18.07
C LYS A 192 -3.58 -7.32 19.38
N PRO A 193 -4.91 -7.55 19.46
CA PRO A 193 -5.51 -8.09 20.67
C PRO A 193 -5.06 -9.53 20.89
N LYS A 194 -4.97 -9.93 22.15
CA LYS A 194 -4.83 -11.35 22.47
C LYS A 194 -6.09 -12.12 22.00
N PRO A 195 -5.95 -13.40 21.62
CA PRO A 195 -7.08 -14.20 21.11
C PRO A 195 -8.33 -14.17 22.01
N GLU A 196 -8.14 -14.14 23.32
CA GLU A 196 -9.22 -14.21 24.32
C GLU A 196 -10.07 -12.93 24.39
N VAL A 197 -9.53 -11.79 23.87
CA VAL A 197 -10.19 -10.48 23.92
C VAL A 197 -10.41 -9.88 22.54
N ALA A 198 -10.06 -10.61 21.49
CA ALA A 198 -10.26 -10.15 20.12
C ALA A 198 -11.77 -10.02 19.81
N PRO A 199 -12.25 -8.86 19.30
CA PRO A 199 -13.66 -8.64 19.05
C PRO A 199 -14.22 -9.49 17.90
N SER A 200 -13.34 -9.98 17.02
CA SER A 200 -13.64 -10.86 15.89
C SER A 200 -12.36 -11.55 15.42
N ARG A 201 -12.43 -12.22 14.26
CA ARG A 201 -11.27 -12.73 13.53
C ARG A 201 -10.99 -11.98 12.23
N LEU A 202 -11.66 -10.86 12.00
CA LEU A 202 -11.42 -10.02 10.82
C LEU A 202 -10.18 -9.17 11.03
N GLY A 203 -9.04 -9.65 10.51
CA GLY A 203 -7.76 -8.96 10.53
C GLY A 203 -7.63 -7.99 9.37
N VAL A 204 -7.23 -6.75 9.67
CA VAL A 204 -6.95 -5.76 8.62
C VAL A 204 -5.68 -6.14 7.89
N ILE A 205 -5.75 -6.19 6.57
CA ILE A 205 -4.64 -6.48 5.67
C ILE A 205 -4.33 -5.26 4.81
N GLY A 206 -3.12 -5.13 4.38
CA GLY A 206 -2.43 -3.97 3.82
C GLY A 206 -3.08 -3.19 2.67
N ARG A 207 -4.41 -3.04 2.64
CA ARG A 207 -5.15 -2.24 1.66
C ARG A 207 -6.18 -1.37 2.35
N TYR A 208 -6.12 -0.06 2.04
CA TYR A 208 -7.00 0.95 2.63
C TYR A 208 -7.46 1.93 1.55
N ILE A 209 -8.68 2.43 1.65
CA ILE A 209 -9.15 3.66 1.01
C ILE A 209 -9.46 4.63 2.13
N LEU A 210 -8.84 5.80 2.10
CA LEU A 210 -8.90 6.79 3.16
C LEU A 210 -9.35 8.15 2.61
N GLN A 211 -10.10 8.86 3.44
CA GLN A 211 -10.48 10.24 3.15
C GLN A 211 -9.36 11.20 3.60
N PRO A 212 -9.22 12.39 2.97
CA PRO A 212 -8.12 13.31 3.27
C PRO A 212 -8.08 13.78 4.72
N GLU A 213 -9.19 13.76 5.44
CA GLU A 213 -9.29 14.16 6.86
C GLU A 213 -8.38 13.29 7.77
N VAL A 214 -8.03 12.08 7.34
CA VAL A 214 -7.08 11.24 8.09
C VAL A 214 -5.72 11.90 8.25
N MET A 215 -5.34 12.80 7.34
CA MET A 215 -4.07 13.52 7.40
C MET A 215 -3.98 14.48 8.60
N GLU A 216 -5.11 15.02 9.06
CA GLU A 216 -5.18 15.86 10.27
C GLU A 216 -4.93 15.00 11.52
N VAL A 217 -5.56 13.82 11.58
CA VAL A 217 -5.37 12.86 12.68
C VAL A 217 -3.92 12.39 12.74
N LEU A 218 -3.36 11.99 11.60
CA LEU A 218 -1.96 11.57 11.52
C LEU A 218 -0.98 12.72 11.81
N GLY A 219 -1.38 13.96 11.55
CA GLY A 219 -0.61 15.18 11.83
C GLY A 219 -0.41 15.45 13.33
N ALA A 220 -1.29 14.95 14.19
CA ALA A 220 -1.13 15.01 15.64
C ALA A 220 0.06 14.18 16.14
N GLN A 221 0.53 13.26 15.33
CA GLN A 221 1.69 12.37 15.59
C GLN A 221 1.60 11.62 16.93
N GLU A 222 0.40 11.26 17.34
CA GLU A 222 0.16 10.46 18.52
C GLU A 222 0.69 9.03 18.30
N LYS A 223 1.42 8.54 19.30
CA LYS A 223 1.99 7.19 19.25
C LYS A 223 0.95 6.16 19.69
N GLY A 224 0.72 5.17 18.85
CA GLY A 224 -0.12 4.03 19.15
C GLY A 224 0.58 2.93 19.96
N ALA A 225 -0.04 1.77 20.03
CA ALA A 225 0.54 0.59 20.65
C ALA A 225 1.86 0.21 19.96
N GLY A 226 2.95 0.14 20.72
CA GLY A 226 4.30 -0.11 20.18
C GLY A 226 5.16 1.13 19.97
N GLY A 227 4.65 2.35 20.25
CA GLY A 227 5.41 3.60 20.22
C GLY A 227 5.61 4.20 18.83
N GLU A 228 4.99 3.64 17.80
CA GLU A 228 4.94 4.13 16.42
C GLU A 228 3.65 4.92 16.15
N ILE A 229 3.68 5.84 15.18
CA ILE A 229 2.49 6.51 14.65
C ILE A 229 1.82 5.54 13.68
N GLN A 230 0.62 5.10 14.04
CA GLN A 230 -0.16 4.10 13.31
C GLN A 230 -1.49 4.67 12.83
#